data_473fb8d0245ce41b5d4e44ebb18c3646
#
_entry.id   473fb8d0245ce41b5d4e44ebb18c3646
#
_cell.length_a   1.000
_cell.length_b   1.000
_cell.length_c   1.000
_cell.angle_alpha   90.00
_cell.angle_beta   90.00
_cell.angle_gamma   90.00
#
_symmetry.space_group_name_H-M   'P 1'
#
loop_
_entity.id
_entity.type
_entity.pdbx_description
1 polymer ?
#
loop_
_entity_poly.entity_id
_entity_poly.type
_entity_poly.pdbx_seq_one_letter_code
_entity_poly.pdbx_strand_id
1 'polypeptide(L)'
;MNKLIIIIFLLFSSLLLSQKIYSVDYSYQADFKVFVVEYPYQADLKIYRVDYDYKAKGNSGLWFYVKNQYQADKKIFYTDYEYQSDLKIYFVKYNYQAGWNKSSKKHLLY
;
A
#
# COMPACT_ATOMS: atom_id res chain seq x y z
N MET A 1 20.44 6.89 -29.00
CA MET A 1 19.00 6.60 -29.13
C MET A 1 18.50 5.60 -28.10
N ASN A 2 19.16 4.45 -27.94
CA ASN A 2 18.68 3.42 -27.01
C ASN A 2 18.68 3.84 -25.54
N LYS A 3 19.62 4.69 -25.12
CA LYS A 3 19.68 5.18 -23.75
C LYS A 3 18.51 6.09 -23.37
N LEU A 4 18.05 6.92 -24.31
CA LEU A 4 16.90 7.80 -24.11
C LEU A 4 15.61 7.00 -23.98
N ILE A 5 15.44 5.95 -24.80
CA ILE A 5 14.27 5.07 -24.75
C ILE A 5 14.20 4.34 -23.42
N ILE A 6 15.34 3.86 -22.90
CA ILE A 6 15.41 3.17 -21.62
C ILE A 6 15.02 4.09 -20.46
N ILE A 7 15.51 5.33 -20.47
CA ILE A 7 15.18 6.33 -19.43
C ILE A 7 13.68 6.64 -19.43
N ILE A 8 13.08 6.84 -20.60
CA ILE A 8 11.64 7.08 -20.73
C ILE A 8 10.85 5.88 -20.19
N PHE A 9 11.29 4.66 -20.49
CA PHE A 9 10.63 3.43 -20.02
C PHE A 9 10.69 3.33 -18.51
N LEU A 10 11.82 3.64 -17.86
CA LEU A 10 11.96 3.61 -16.41
C LEU A 10 11.07 4.64 -15.72
N LEU A 11 10.97 5.85 -16.27
CA LEU A 11 10.06 6.88 -15.76
C LEU A 11 8.61 6.45 -15.88
N PHE A 12 8.26 5.83 -17.01
CA PHE A 12 6.90 5.34 -17.25
C PHE A 12 6.54 4.20 -16.30
N SER A 13 7.48 3.29 -15.97
CA SER A 13 7.21 2.17 -15.09
C SER A 13 6.91 2.62 -13.65
N SER A 14 7.48 3.73 -13.18
CA SER A 14 7.15 4.27 -11.86
C SER A 14 5.72 4.82 -11.78
N LEU A 15 5.14 5.27 -12.92
CA LEU A 15 3.76 5.70 -13.01
C LEU A 15 2.77 4.54 -13.03
N LEU A 16 3.25 3.31 -13.30
CA LEU A 16 2.43 2.10 -13.36
C LEU A 16 2.35 1.38 -12.02
N LEU A 17 3.01 1.92 -10.96
CA LEU A 17 2.93 1.35 -9.63
C LEU A 17 1.47 1.29 -9.19
N SER A 18 1.03 0.14 -8.72
CA SER A 18 -0.32 -0.06 -8.21
C SER A 18 -0.28 -0.75 -6.85
N GLN A 19 -1.38 -0.66 -6.11
CA GLN A 19 -1.48 -1.18 -4.76
C GLN A 19 -2.69 -2.12 -4.65
N LYS A 20 -2.55 -3.29 -5.25
CA LYS A 20 -3.53 -4.38 -5.07
C LYS A 20 -3.10 -5.18 -3.86
N ILE A 21 -3.98 -5.24 -2.88
CA ILE A 21 -3.68 -5.76 -1.55
C ILE A 21 -4.48 -7.03 -1.28
N TYR A 22 -3.81 -8.04 -0.73
CA TYR A 22 -4.45 -9.25 -0.24
C TYR A 22 -4.14 -9.43 1.24
N SER A 23 -5.19 -9.66 2.03
CA SER A 23 -5.06 -9.94 3.47
C SER A 23 -4.91 -11.44 3.67
N VAL A 24 -3.77 -11.85 4.25
CA VAL A 24 -3.48 -13.26 4.53
C VAL A 24 -3.92 -13.63 5.95
N ASP A 25 -4.13 -14.93 6.18
CA ASP A 25 -4.61 -15.44 7.47
C ASP A 25 -3.48 -15.64 8.49
N TYR A 26 -2.24 -15.80 8.02
CA TYR A 26 -1.08 -16.09 8.89
C TYR A 26 0.05 -15.12 8.59
N SER A 27 0.73 -14.66 9.64
CA SER A 27 1.78 -13.65 9.54
C SER A 27 2.94 -14.06 8.64
N TYR A 28 3.29 -15.36 8.61
CA TYR A 28 4.41 -15.83 7.79
C TYR A 28 4.13 -15.73 6.29
N GLN A 29 2.87 -15.56 5.89
CA GLN A 29 2.48 -15.42 4.48
C GLN A 29 2.56 -13.99 3.98
N ALA A 30 2.71 -13.03 4.88
CA ALA A 30 2.61 -11.61 4.55
C ALA A 30 3.96 -11.02 4.12
N ASP A 31 3.89 -10.01 3.26
CA ASP A 31 5.05 -9.17 2.96
C ASP A 31 5.36 -8.24 4.13
N PHE A 32 4.31 -7.75 4.81
CA PHE A 32 4.45 -6.96 6.03
C PHE A 32 3.18 -7.04 6.87
N LYS A 33 3.33 -6.71 8.17
CA LYS A 33 2.23 -6.74 9.14
C LYS A 33 1.72 -5.33 9.38
N VAL A 34 0.39 -5.17 9.41
CA VAL A 34 -0.27 -3.88 9.60
C VAL A 34 -1.07 -3.88 10.90
N PHE A 35 -1.12 -2.72 11.54
CA PHE A 35 -1.96 -2.47 12.71
C PHE A 35 -2.85 -1.25 12.43
N VAL A 36 -4.16 -1.40 12.64
CA VAL A 36 -5.12 -0.32 12.42
C VAL A 36 -5.20 0.52 13.67
N VAL A 37 -4.84 1.80 13.56
CA VAL A 37 -4.85 2.74 14.67
C VAL A 37 -6.21 3.42 14.81
N GLU A 38 -6.49 4.00 15.99
CA GLU A 38 -7.78 4.65 16.27
C GLU A 38 -7.92 6.03 15.65
N TYR A 39 -6.79 6.75 15.47
CA TYR A 39 -6.82 8.15 15.02
C TYR A 39 -5.85 8.35 13.84
N PRO A 40 -6.21 9.23 12.88
CA PRO A 40 -5.39 9.40 11.68
C PRO A 40 -3.96 9.90 11.96
N TYR A 41 -3.76 10.71 13.00
CA TYR A 41 -2.43 11.22 13.32
C TYR A 41 -1.48 10.13 13.84
N GLN A 42 -2.01 8.99 14.28
CA GLN A 42 -1.21 7.87 14.78
C GLN A 42 -0.69 6.97 13.66
N ALA A 43 -1.25 7.09 12.47
CA ALA A 43 -0.91 6.21 11.35
C ALA A 43 0.40 6.62 10.68
N ASP A 44 1.12 5.62 10.17
CA ASP A 44 2.23 5.84 9.25
C ASP A 44 1.68 6.17 7.86
N LEU A 45 0.58 5.52 7.47
CA LEU A 45 -0.09 5.70 6.19
C LEU A 45 -1.60 5.75 6.39
N LYS A 46 -2.22 6.79 5.87
CA LYS A 46 -3.68 6.90 5.79
C LYS A 46 -4.14 6.31 4.48
N ILE A 47 -5.10 5.40 4.53
CA ILE A 47 -5.52 4.57 3.40
C ILE A 47 -6.95 4.90 3.01
N TYR A 48 -7.16 5.09 1.70
CA TYR A 48 -8.48 5.09 1.11
C TYR A 48 -8.64 3.83 0.26
N ARG A 49 -9.67 3.03 0.57
CA ARG A 49 -9.97 1.82 -0.20
C ARG A 49 -10.74 2.22 -1.45
N VAL A 50 -10.14 1.93 -2.61
CA VAL A 50 -10.75 2.24 -3.90
C VAL A 50 -11.65 1.09 -4.36
N ASP A 51 -12.65 1.42 -5.20
CA ASP A 51 -13.65 0.45 -5.67
C ASP A 51 -13.18 -0.38 -6.86
N TYR A 52 -12.22 0.16 -7.62
CA TYR A 52 -11.72 -0.46 -8.84
C TYR A 52 -10.21 -0.50 -8.82
N ASP A 53 -9.63 -1.56 -9.42
CA ASP A 53 -8.19 -1.78 -9.43
C ASP A 53 -7.40 -0.65 -10.12
N TYR A 54 -7.96 -0.07 -11.19
CA TYR A 54 -7.29 1.01 -11.92
C TYR A 54 -7.16 2.29 -11.10
N LYS A 55 -7.90 2.42 -10.01
CA LYS A 55 -7.81 3.57 -9.10
C LYS A 55 -6.69 3.44 -8.06
N ALA A 56 -6.15 2.23 -7.88
CA ALA A 56 -5.09 1.96 -6.90
C ALA A 56 -3.72 2.29 -7.48
N LYS A 57 -3.52 3.54 -7.89
CA LYS A 57 -2.30 3.99 -8.55
C LYS A 57 -1.33 4.65 -7.58
N GLY A 58 -0.02 4.43 -7.83
CA GLY A 58 1.04 5.06 -7.08
C GLY A 58 1.21 4.46 -5.68
N ASN A 59 1.94 5.18 -4.83
CA ASN A 59 2.21 4.79 -3.45
C ASN A 59 1.78 5.92 -2.51
N SER A 60 0.48 6.19 -2.48
CA SER A 60 -0.09 7.28 -1.70
C SER A 60 -1.29 6.86 -0.85
N GLY A 61 -1.43 5.55 -0.61
CA GLY A 61 -2.49 5.02 0.24
C GLY A 61 -3.79 4.68 -0.47
N LEU A 62 -3.78 4.62 -1.79
CA LEU A 62 -4.95 4.18 -2.56
C LEU A 62 -4.85 2.67 -2.77
N TRP A 63 -5.59 1.90 -1.97
CA TRP A 63 -5.51 0.45 -1.95
C TRP A 63 -6.77 -0.19 -2.52
N PHE A 64 -6.57 -1.19 -3.40
CA PHE A 64 -7.63 -2.05 -3.89
C PHE A 64 -7.42 -3.46 -3.33
N TYR A 65 -8.41 -3.97 -2.60
CA TYR A 65 -8.34 -5.31 -2.01
C TYR A 65 -8.80 -6.35 -3.02
N VAL A 66 -7.93 -7.34 -3.28
CA VAL A 66 -8.21 -8.43 -4.21
C VAL A 66 -8.64 -9.68 -3.45
N LYS A 67 -9.37 -10.58 -4.14
CA LYS A 67 -9.90 -11.81 -3.56
C LYS A 67 -8.93 -12.98 -3.64
N ASN A 68 -7.99 -12.92 -4.58
CA ASN A 68 -7.00 -13.99 -4.81
C ASN A 68 -5.60 -13.47 -4.55
N GLN A 69 -4.80 -14.25 -3.81
CA GLN A 69 -3.46 -13.83 -3.41
C GLN A 69 -2.51 -13.58 -4.59
N TYR A 70 -2.68 -14.32 -5.69
CA TYR A 70 -1.81 -14.14 -6.86
C TYR A 70 -2.15 -12.91 -7.69
N GLN A 71 -3.24 -12.21 -7.38
CA GLN A 71 -3.57 -10.92 -7.99
C GLN A 71 -2.96 -9.74 -7.22
N ALA A 72 -2.43 -10.00 -6.03
CA ALA A 72 -1.95 -8.94 -5.14
C ALA A 72 -0.55 -8.46 -5.52
N ASP A 73 -0.35 -7.16 -5.39
CA ASP A 73 0.98 -6.55 -5.43
C ASP A 73 1.68 -6.72 -4.09
N LYS A 74 0.90 -6.67 -2.98
CA LYS A 74 1.38 -6.88 -1.62
C LYS A 74 0.39 -7.71 -0.82
N LYS A 75 0.93 -8.59 0.00
CA LYS A 75 0.17 -9.40 0.97
C LYS A 75 0.40 -8.83 2.35
N ILE A 76 -0.67 -8.59 3.08
CA ILE A 76 -0.60 -8.01 4.42
C ILE A 76 -1.23 -8.96 5.45
N PHE A 77 -0.76 -8.85 6.68
CA PHE A 77 -1.37 -9.53 7.82
C PHE A 77 -1.79 -8.48 8.84
N TYR A 78 -3.06 -8.51 9.24
CA TYR A 78 -3.58 -7.64 10.29
C TYR A 78 -3.18 -8.19 11.64
N THR A 79 -2.31 -7.49 12.36
CA THR A 79 -1.94 -7.88 13.73
C THR A 79 -2.80 -7.13 14.74
N ASP A 80 -3.10 -7.80 15.86
CA ASP A 80 -3.84 -7.19 16.97
C ASP A 80 -2.93 -6.37 17.89
N TYR A 81 -1.62 -6.43 17.69
CA TYR A 81 -0.63 -5.82 18.57
C TYR A 81 0.23 -4.82 17.81
N GLU A 82 0.21 -3.58 18.28
CA GLU A 82 0.95 -2.48 17.63
C GLU A 82 2.44 -2.77 17.55
N TYR A 83 3.02 -3.34 18.62
CA TYR A 83 4.46 -3.60 18.67
C TYR A 83 4.93 -4.65 17.67
N GLN A 84 4.02 -5.46 17.14
CA GLN A 84 4.34 -6.46 16.11
C GLN A 84 4.21 -5.94 14.68
N SER A 85 3.66 -4.73 14.51
CA SER A 85 3.38 -4.20 13.18
C SER A 85 4.61 -3.59 12.53
N ASP A 86 4.66 -3.73 11.21
CA ASP A 86 5.63 -3.03 10.36
C ASP A 86 5.09 -1.67 9.92
N LEU A 87 3.76 -1.55 9.81
CA LEU A 87 3.08 -0.37 9.30
C LEU A 87 1.80 -0.12 10.07
N LYS A 88 1.65 1.08 10.60
CA LYS A 88 0.40 1.52 11.24
C LYS A 88 -0.45 2.24 10.20
N ILE A 89 -1.72 1.85 10.10
CA ILE A 89 -2.62 2.37 9.08
C ILE A 89 -3.91 2.91 9.70
N TYR A 90 -4.54 3.83 8.97
CA TYR A 90 -5.86 4.35 9.30
C TYR A 90 -6.66 4.51 8.01
N PHE A 91 -7.90 4.01 8.01
CA PHE A 91 -8.77 4.09 6.84
C PHE A 91 -9.53 5.42 6.86
N VAL A 92 -9.40 6.20 5.77
CA VAL A 92 -10.07 7.49 5.62
C VAL A 92 -11.29 7.37 4.72
N LYS A 93 -12.22 8.35 4.84
CA LYS A 93 -13.48 8.34 4.10
C LYS A 93 -13.35 8.86 2.67
N TYR A 94 -12.39 9.74 2.41
CA TYR A 94 -12.25 10.42 1.12
C TYR A 94 -10.85 10.24 0.57
N ASN A 95 -10.75 10.12 -0.75
CA ASN A 95 -9.47 9.85 -1.41
C ASN A 95 -8.40 10.93 -1.16
N TYR A 96 -8.82 12.20 -1.05
CA TYR A 96 -7.87 13.28 -0.81
C TYR A 96 -7.26 13.25 0.59
N GLN A 97 -7.83 12.48 1.51
CA GLN A 97 -7.32 12.32 2.87
C GLN A 97 -6.23 11.26 2.96
N ALA A 98 -6.08 10.41 1.94
CA ALA A 98 -5.06 9.37 1.92
C ALA A 98 -3.67 9.97 1.79
N GLY A 99 -2.67 9.30 2.36
CA GLY A 99 -1.29 9.70 2.21
C GLY A 99 -0.41 9.31 3.36
N TRP A 100 0.89 9.47 3.15
CA TRP A 100 1.91 9.13 4.12
C TRP A 100 2.05 10.20 5.18
N ASN A 101 1.99 9.79 6.46
CA ASN A 101 2.44 10.61 7.58
C ASN A 101 3.92 10.37 7.87
N LYS A 102 4.38 9.13 7.63
CA LYS A 102 5.77 8.72 7.88
C LYS A 102 6.38 8.14 6.61
N SER A 103 6.96 9.01 5.79
CA SER A 103 7.51 8.63 4.48
C SER A 103 8.68 7.66 4.54
N SER A 104 9.35 7.51 5.68
CA SER A 104 10.44 6.54 5.84
C SER A 104 9.98 5.08 5.65
N LYS A 105 8.68 4.83 5.69
CA LYS A 105 8.13 3.47 5.51
C LYS A 105 7.58 3.19 4.12
N LYS A 106 7.72 4.13 3.18
CA LYS A 106 7.26 3.95 1.79
C LYS A 106 7.84 2.73 1.11
N HIS A 107 9.04 2.33 1.49
CA HIS A 107 9.73 1.18 0.89
C HIS A 107 8.96 -0.14 1.06
N LEU A 108 8.09 -0.24 2.06
CA LEU A 108 7.29 -1.46 2.28
C LEU A 108 6.33 -1.73 1.13
N LEU A 109 5.96 -0.70 0.38
CA LEU A 109 4.95 -0.78 -0.68
C LEU A 109 5.51 -0.63 -2.10
N TYR A 110 6.80 -0.64 -2.23
CA TYR A 110 7.44 -0.68 -3.55
C TYR A 110 7.60 -2.09 -4.08
#